data_fe12761c1eb92fffb314fcae8eb44322
#
_entry.id   fe12761c1eb92fffb314fcae8eb44322
#
_cell.length_a   1.000
_cell.length_b   1.000
_cell.length_c   1.000
_cell.angle_alpha   90.00
_cell.angle_beta   90.00
_cell.angle_gamma   90.00
#
_symmetry.space_group_name_H-M   'P 1'
#
loop_
_entity.id
_entity.type
_entity.pdbx_description
1 polymer ?
#
loop_
_entity_poly.entity_id
_entity_poly.type
_entity_poly.pdbx_seq_one_letter_code
_entity_poly.pdbx_strand_id
1 'polypeptide(L)'
;DEDAGNEGAAAPGTPGARTFLCVVDESSELHQALRFACHRARKTGGRVALLYAIEPAEFQHWMAVRNLMEAERREQAEELLQVVSAVVQKLSGTTPVVYIREGPIKDELMKLIAEEPDVSVLVLAATAGSDDPGQVIAHVMKNIGKLRVPVTIVPGNLTDDQIDALS
;
A
#
# COMPACT_ATOMS: atom_id res chain seq x y z
N ASP A 1 -38.50 13.35 -15.68
CA ASP A 1 -37.98 12.00 -15.75
C ASP A 1 -36.46 12.08 -15.60
N GLU A 2 -36.07 11.94 -14.35
CA GLU A 2 -34.72 12.06 -13.88
C GLU A 2 -34.06 10.69 -13.85
N ASP A 3 -33.18 10.47 -14.77
CA ASP A 3 -32.21 9.37 -14.63
C ASP A 3 -30.91 9.96 -14.12
N ALA A 4 -30.83 10.07 -12.81
CA ALA A 4 -29.61 10.41 -12.14
C ALA A 4 -28.65 9.23 -12.29
N GLY A 5 -27.71 9.34 -13.23
CA GLY A 5 -26.66 8.37 -13.44
C GLY A 5 -25.89 8.13 -12.16
N ASN A 6 -26.14 7.01 -11.53
CA ASN A 6 -25.29 6.42 -10.52
C ASN A 6 -24.02 5.97 -11.22
N GLU A 7 -23.02 6.85 -11.29
CA GLU A 7 -21.66 6.44 -11.65
C GLU A 7 -21.10 5.62 -10.50
N GLY A 8 -21.49 4.36 -10.48
CA GLY A 8 -21.02 3.39 -9.53
C GLY A 8 -19.51 3.21 -9.65
N ALA A 9 -18.82 3.38 -8.53
CA ALA A 9 -17.44 2.97 -8.41
C ALA A 9 -17.30 1.54 -8.97
N ALA A 10 -16.35 1.35 -9.88
CA ALA A 10 -16.12 0.06 -10.50
C ALA A 10 -15.94 -1.01 -9.42
N ALA A 11 -16.70 -2.08 -9.50
CA ALA A 11 -16.58 -3.19 -8.58
C ALA A 11 -15.20 -3.85 -8.70
N PRO A 12 -14.68 -4.46 -7.61
CA PRO A 12 -13.43 -5.21 -7.67
C PRO A 12 -13.46 -6.22 -8.81
N GLY A 13 -12.41 -6.25 -9.61
CA GLY A 13 -12.31 -7.19 -10.73
C GLY A 13 -12.97 -6.73 -12.03
N THR A 14 -13.46 -5.49 -12.11
CA THR A 14 -13.94 -4.94 -13.38
C THR A 14 -12.78 -4.77 -14.35
N PRO A 15 -12.91 -5.27 -15.61
CA PRO A 15 -11.85 -5.08 -16.60
C PRO A 15 -11.53 -3.59 -16.80
N GLY A 16 -10.25 -3.22 -16.66
CA GLY A 16 -9.79 -1.84 -16.78
C GLY A 16 -9.72 -1.07 -15.45
N ALA A 17 -10.30 -1.56 -14.37
CA ALA A 17 -10.12 -0.98 -13.05
C ALA A 17 -8.68 -1.22 -12.55
N ARG A 18 -8.00 -0.15 -12.11
CA ARG A 18 -6.61 -0.22 -11.64
C ARG A 18 -6.56 -0.20 -10.12
N THR A 19 -5.78 -1.11 -9.55
CA THR A 19 -5.52 -1.15 -8.12
C THR A 19 -4.05 -0.79 -7.86
N PHE A 20 -3.85 0.32 -7.16
CA PHE A 20 -2.54 0.83 -6.78
C PHE A 20 -2.20 0.31 -5.38
N LEU A 21 -1.20 -0.54 -5.29
CA LEU A 21 -0.76 -1.13 -4.03
C LEU A 21 0.29 -0.27 -3.35
N CYS A 22 0.06 0.10 -2.09
CA CYS A 22 1.03 0.76 -1.22
C CYS A 22 1.38 -0.14 -0.04
N VAL A 23 2.63 -0.08 0.40
CA VAL A 23 3.08 -0.72 1.64
C VAL A 23 2.95 0.27 2.78
N VAL A 24 2.20 -0.09 3.81
CA VAL A 24 2.04 0.72 5.02
C VAL A 24 3.11 0.34 6.02
N ASP A 25 3.96 1.28 6.34
CA ASP A 25 5.02 1.16 7.32
C ASP A 25 5.13 2.45 8.16
N GLU A 26 6.11 2.52 9.04
CA GLU A 26 6.36 3.69 9.87
C GLU A 26 7.29 4.71 9.21
N SER A 27 7.60 4.55 7.92
CA SER A 27 8.47 5.49 7.21
C SER A 27 7.80 6.85 7.02
N SER A 28 8.61 7.89 7.03
CA SER A 28 8.14 9.25 6.77
C SER A 28 7.69 9.45 5.32
N GLU A 29 8.16 8.61 4.41
CA GLU A 29 7.86 8.67 2.98
C GLU A 29 6.52 8.02 2.60
N LEU A 30 5.86 7.34 3.53
CA LEU A 30 4.55 6.74 3.29
C LEU A 30 3.54 7.76 2.75
N HIS A 31 3.58 8.97 3.28
CA HIS A 31 2.70 10.06 2.85
C HIS A 31 2.80 10.32 1.34
N GLN A 32 4.01 10.39 0.80
CA GLN A 32 4.23 10.65 -0.62
C GLN A 32 3.71 9.52 -1.50
N ALA A 33 3.97 8.27 -1.13
CA ALA A 33 3.46 7.12 -1.86
C ALA A 33 1.93 7.08 -1.85
N LEU A 34 1.30 7.27 -0.70
CA LEU A 34 -0.16 7.27 -0.55
C LEU A 34 -0.81 8.38 -1.36
N ARG A 35 -0.29 9.60 -1.27
CA ARG A 35 -0.85 10.72 -1.99
C ARG A 35 -0.80 10.51 -3.50
N PHE A 36 0.33 10.05 -4.01
CA PHE A 36 0.47 9.72 -5.43
C PHE A 36 -0.53 8.62 -5.85
N ALA A 37 -0.59 7.53 -5.10
CA ALA A 37 -1.49 6.42 -5.40
C ALA A 37 -2.97 6.84 -5.37
N CYS A 38 -3.36 7.62 -4.36
CA CYS A 38 -4.73 8.13 -4.22
C CYS A 38 -5.15 9.02 -5.39
N HIS A 39 -4.28 9.94 -5.80
CA HIS A 39 -4.55 10.80 -6.94
C HIS A 39 -4.65 10.02 -8.26
N ARG A 40 -3.76 9.04 -8.44
CA ARG A 40 -3.83 8.16 -9.61
C ARG A 40 -5.08 7.31 -9.63
N ALA A 41 -5.45 6.74 -8.49
CA ALA A 41 -6.69 5.97 -8.37
C ALA A 41 -7.91 6.83 -8.71
N ARG A 42 -7.98 8.04 -8.19
CA ARG A 42 -9.07 8.98 -8.46
C ARG A 42 -9.17 9.31 -9.95
N LYS A 43 -8.06 9.64 -10.59
CA LYS A 43 -8.03 10.01 -12.01
C LYS A 43 -8.34 8.87 -12.96
N THR A 44 -8.06 7.64 -12.55
CA THR A 44 -8.24 6.44 -13.40
C THR A 44 -9.54 5.68 -13.11
N GLY A 45 -10.31 6.11 -12.12
CA GLY A 45 -11.47 5.37 -11.65
C GLY A 45 -11.11 4.06 -10.94
N GLY A 46 -9.86 3.95 -10.47
CA GLY A 46 -9.35 2.78 -9.76
C GLY A 46 -9.47 2.91 -8.25
N ARG A 47 -8.70 2.11 -7.55
CA ARG A 47 -8.67 2.08 -6.09
C ARG A 47 -7.25 1.88 -5.55
N VAL A 48 -7.09 2.12 -4.27
CA VAL A 48 -5.86 1.88 -3.53
C VAL A 48 -6.00 0.59 -2.74
N ALA A 49 -4.95 -0.21 -2.72
CA ALA A 49 -4.78 -1.33 -1.80
C ALA A 49 -3.63 -1.04 -0.85
N LEU A 50 -3.77 -1.46 0.38
CA LEU A 50 -2.78 -1.27 1.44
C LEU A 50 -2.30 -2.64 1.92
N LEU A 51 -0.99 -2.81 2.02
CA LEU A 51 -0.38 -3.99 2.62
C LEU A 51 0.33 -3.59 3.92
N TYR A 52 -0.02 -4.25 4.99
CA TYR A 52 0.71 -4.20 6.25
C TYR A 52 1.23 -5.59 6.60
N ALA A 53 2.53 -5.71 6.83
CA ALA A 53 3.15 -6.95 7.26
C ALA A 53 3.44 -6.91 8.76
N ILE A 54 2.88 -7.87 9.49
CA ILE A 54 3.19 -8.08 10.90
C ILE A 54 4.38 -9.04 10.94
N GLU A 55 5.55 -8.50 11.29
CA GLU A 55 6.74 -9.32 11.42
C GLU A 55 6.68 -10.13 12.73
N PRO A 56 6.99 -11.44 12.68
CA PRO A 56 6.99 -12.26 13.88
C PRO A 56 8.02 -11.73 14.87
N ALA A 57 7.68 -11.71 16.15
CA ALA A 57 8.64 -11.36 17.19
C ALA A 57 9.71 -12.47 17.29
N GLU A 58 10.98 -12.09 17.15
CA GLU A 58 12.12 -12.99 17.29
C GLU A 58 12.39 -13.40 18.75
N PHE A 59 11.35 -13.48 19.58
CA PHE A 59 11.55 -13.83 20.96
C PHE A 59 11.21 -15.31 21.19
N GLN A 60 12.20 -16.07 21.64
CA GLN A 60 12.02 -17.41 22.23
C GLN A 60 11.32 -17.25 23.58
N HIS A 61 10.09 -16.75 23.60
CA HIS A 61 9.34 -16.61 24.82
C HIS A 61 8.24 -17.68 24.91
N TRP A 62 7.80 -17.92 26.14
CA TRP A 62 6.70 -18.82 26.46
C TRP A 62 5.49 -18.54 25.57
N MET A 63 4.81 -19.58 25.12
CA MET A 63 3.70 -19.48 24.17
C MET A 63 2.62 -18.44 24.58
N ALA A 64 2.34 -18.29 25.87
CA ALA A 64 1.35 -17.33 26.35
C ALA A 64 1.78 -15.87 26.12
N VAL A 65 3.05 -15.54 26.36
CA VAL A 65 3.59 -14.18 26.13
C VAL A 65 3.66 -13.89 24.63
N ARG A 66 4.05 -14.88 23.85
CA ARG A 66 4.09 -14.79 22.37
C ARG A 66 2.70 -14.50 21.80
N ASN A 67 1.69 -15.22 22.23
CA ASN A 67 0.31 -15.00 21.78
C ASN A 67 -0.22 -13.63 22.18
N LEU A 68 0.10 -13.14 23.37
CA LEU A 68 -0.27 -11.81 23.81
C LEU A 68 0.40 -10.73 22.94
N MET A 69 1.69 -10.88 22.65
CA MET A 69 2.43 -9.94 21.81
C MET A 69 1.92 -9.93 20.37
N GLU A 70 1.57 -11.07 19.82
CA GLU A 70 0.98 -11.20 18.49
C GLU A 70 -0.40 -10.51 18.45
N ALA A 71 -1.22 -10.69 19.46
CA ALA A 71 -2.52 -10.01 19.56
C ALA A 71 -2.38 -8.50 19.66
N GLU A 72 -1.44 -8.00 20.45
CA GLU A 72 -1.16 -6.55 20.56
C GLU A 72 -0.65 -5.96 19.24
N ARG A 73 0.22 -6.67 18.53
CA ARG A 73 0.73 -6.22 17.23
C ARG A 73 -0.35 -6.16 16.17
N ARG A 74 -1.24 -7.14 16.16
CA ARG A 74 -2.37 -7.15 15.25
C ARG A 74 -3.32 -5.99 15.55
N GLU A 75 -3.59 -5.73 16.81
CA GLU A 75 -4.41 -4.59 17.23
C GLU A 75 -3.78 -3.26 16.82
N GLN A 76 -2.48 -3.08 17.02
CA GLN A 76 -1.75 -1.89 16.56
C GLN A 76 -1.79 -1.74 15.04
N ALA A 77 -1.66 -2.84 14.30
CA ALA A 77 -1.77 -2.84 12.84
C ALA A 77 -3.16 -2.38 12.40
N GLU A 78 -4.21 -2.91 13.03
CA GLU A 78 -5.59 -2.54 12.71
C GLU A 78 -5.88 -1.06 13.02
N GLU A 79 -5.38 -0.54 14.13
CA GLU A 79 -5.50 0.89 14.48
C GLU A 79 -4.82 1.79 13.46
N LEU A 80 -3.58 1.46 13.08
CA LEU A 80 -2.84 2.21 12.06
C LEU A 80 -3.56 2.17 10.71
N LEU A 81 -4.04 1.01 10.31
CA LEU A 81 -4.75 0.84 9.04
C LEU A 81 -6.09 1.58 9.00
N GLN A 82 -6.77 1.72 10.14
CA GLN A 82 -7.97 2.56 10.23
C GLN A 82 -7.65 4.03 9.92
N VAL A 83 -6.57 4.55 10.51
CA VAL A 83 -6.12 5.93 10.27
C VAL A 83 -5.73 6.13 8.81
N VAL A 84 -4.91 5.23 8.27
CA VAL A 84 -4.45 5.30 6.88
C VAL A 84 -5.61 5.14 5.90
N SER A 85 -6.54 4.25 6.18
CA SER A 85 -7.74 4.04 5.34
C SER A 85 -8.62 5.29 5.28
N ALA A 86 -8.76 6.02 6.38
CA ALA A 86 -9.49 7.29 6.41
C ALA A 86 -8.82 8.34 5.52
N VAL A 87 -7.49 8.42 5.53
CA VAL A 87 -6.73 9.31 4.64
C VAL A 87 -6.92 8.92 3.18
N VAL A 88 -6.85 7.64 2.87
CA VAL A 88 -7.06 7.14 1.50
C VAL A 88 -8.46 7.47 1.01
N GLN A 89 -9.48 7.24 1.82
CA GLN A 89 -10.86 7.55 1.46
C GLN A 89 -11.05 9.04 1.18
N LYS A 90 -10.44 9.90 1.98
CA LYS A 90 -10.50 11.35 1.79
C LYS A 90 -9.82 11.79 0.49
N LEU A 91 -8.65 11.24 0.17
CA LEU A 91 -7.86 11.64 -0.99
C LEU A 91 -8.33 10.98 -2.30
N SER A 92 -8.72 9.73 -2.26
CA SER A 92 -9.13 8.97 -3.46
C SER A 92 -10.63 8.96 -3.71
N GLY A 93 -11.44 9.20 -2.68
CA GLY A 93 -12.89 9.11 -2.74
C GLY A 93 -13.43 7.69 -2.57
N THR A 94 -12.57 6.69 -2.39
CA THR A 94 -12.97 5.29 -2.22
C THR A 94 -12.28 4.64 -1.03
N THR A 95 -12.95 3.66 -0.42
CA THR A 95 -12.38 2.86 0.66
C THR A 95 -11.29 1.93 0.09
N PRO A 96 -10.09 1.89 0.69
CA PRO A 96 -9.03 1.00 0.21
C PRO A 96 -9.34 -0.46 0.50
N VAL A 97 -8.74 -1.34 -0.30
CA VAL A 97 -8.61 -2.76 0.04
C VAL A 97 -7.44 -2.90 1.01
N VAL A 98 -7.61 -3.66 2.08
CA VAL A 98 -6.57 -3.82 3.11
C VAL A 98 -6.14 -5.27 3.19
N TYR A 99 -4.83 -5.49 3.12
CA TYR A 99 -4.19 -6.78 3.30
C TYR A 99 -3.29 -6.73 4.52
N ILE A 100 -3.56 -7.61 5.48
CA ILE A 100 -2.70 -7.84 6.64
C ILE A 100 -2.07 -9.22 6.48
N ARG A 101 -0.75 -9.27 6.42
CA ARG A 101 0.02 -10.50 6.27
C ARG A 101 0.98 -10.66 7.44
N GLU A 102 1.25 -11.89 7.83
CA GLU A 102 2.21 -12.21 8.87
C GLU A 102 3.49 -12.76 8.22
N GLY A 103 4.59 -12.08 8.43
CA GLY A 103 5.88 -12.43 7.86
C GLY A 103 6.73 -11.21 7.49
N PRO A 104 7.95 -11.43 6.97
CA PRO A 104 8.80 -10.34 6.51
C PRO A 104 8.14 -9.58 5.35
N ILE A 105 8.14 -8.25 5.42
CA ILE A 105 7.47 -7.41 4.41
C ILE A 105 7.95 -7.68 2.98
N LYS A 106 9.24 -7.92 2.81
CA LYS A 106 9.83 -8.19 1.49
C LYS A 106 9.24 -9.43 0.83
N ASP A 107 9.09 -10.49 1.60
CA ASP A 107 8.54 -11.76 1.13
C ASP A 107 7.03 -11.68 0.95
N GLU A 108 6.32 -11.07 1.89
CA GLU A 108 4.87 -10.95 1.86
C GLU A 108 4.40 -10.04 0.71
N LEU A 109 5.15 -8.99 0.40
CA LEU A 109 4.88 -8.14 -0.75
C LEU A 109 4.94 -8.91 -2.07
N MET A 110 5.99 -9.70 -2.26
CA MET A 110 6.16 -10.50 -3.47
C MET A 110 5.08 -11.56 -3.61
N LYS A 111 4.73 -12.22 -2.50
CA LYS A 111 3.64 -13.21 -2.47
C LYS A 111 2.29 -12.58 -2.78
N LEU A 112 1.98 -11.43 -2.19
CA LEU A 112 0.72 -10.73 -2.42
C LEU A 112 0.54 -10.38 -3.89
N ILE A 113 1.55 -9.82 -4.51
CA ILE A 113 1.49 -9.46 -5.94
C ILE A 113 1.29 -10.71 -6.82
N ALA A 114 1.93 -11.81 -6.47
CA ALA A 114 1.77 -13.07 -7.21
C ALA A 114 0.38 -13.70 -7.03
N GLU A 115 -0.22 -13.58 -5.84
CA GLU A 115 -1.49 -14.21 -5.49
C GLU A 115 -2.72 -13.37 -5.88
N GLU A 116 -2.58 -12.04 -5.91
CA GLU A 116 -3.72 -11.12 -6.12
C GLU A 116 -3.68 -10.50 -7.51
N PRO A 117 -4.42 -11.06 -8.47
CA PRO A 117 -4.39 -10.59 -9.86
C PRO A 117 -4.97 -9.19 -10.04
N ASP A 118 -5.74 -8.68 -9.07
CA ASP A 118 -6.32 -7.35 -9.14
C ASP A 118 -5.32 -6.23 -8.91
N VAL A 119 -4.16 -6.51 -8.30
CA VAL A 119 -3.09 -5.53 -8.14
C VAL A 119 -2.51 -5.19 -9.51
N SER A 120 -2.55 -3.91 -9.86
CA SER A 120 -2.14 -3.43 -11.19
C SER A 120 -0.81 -2.70 -11.19
N VAL A 121 -0.52 -1.96 -10.12
CA VAL A 121 0.68 -1.13 -9.99
C VAL A 121 1.15 -1.15 -8.54
N LEU A 122 2.44 -1.29 -8.33
CA LEU A 122 3.06 -1.10 -7.02
C LEU A 122 3.60 0.33 -6.91
N VAL A 123 3.22 1.05 -5.86
CA VAL A 123 3.68 2.42 -5.59
C VAL A 123 4.52 2.43 -4.32
N LEU A 124 5.76 2.84 -4.45
CA LEU A 124 6.72 2.95 -3.35
C LEU A 124 7.26 4.36 -3.27
N ALA A 125 7.71 4.78 -2.09
CA ALA A 125 8.40 6.04 -1.91
C ALA A 125 9.86 5.80 -1.50
N ALA A 126 10.77 6.51 -2.16
CA ALA A 126 12.19 6.44 -1.87
C ALA A 126 12.55 7.35 -0.71
N THR A 127 13.50 6.90 0.12
CA THR A 127 14.03 7.70 1.23
C THR A 127 14.68 8.98 0.71
N ALA A 128 14.25 10.12 1.25
CA ALA A 128 14.77 11.42 0.87
C ALA A 128 16.19 11.65 1.37
N GLY A 129 17.02 12.27 0.53
CA GLY A 129 18.35 12.74 0.93
C GLY A 129 19.39 11.64 1.18
N SER A 130 19.16 10.43 0.71
CA SER A 130 20.05 9.29 0.87
C SER A 130 20.30 8.59 -0.46
N ASP A 131 21.49 8.03 -0.62
CA ASP A 131 21.80 7.14 -1.75
C ASP A 131 21.11 5.77 -1.63
N ASP A 132 20.70 5.41 -0.41
CA ASP A 132 19.92 4.21 -0.15
C ASP A 132 18.42 4.51 -0.26
N PRO A 133 17.72 3.95 -1.27
CA PRO A 133 16.30 4.23 -1.49
C PRO A 133 15.38 3.56 -0.45
N GLY A 134 15.92 2.71 0.43
CA GLY A 134 15.15 1.92 1.38
C GLY A 134 15.16 0.42 1.03
N GLN A 135 14.96 -0.40 2.05
CA GLN A 135 15.09 -1.87 1.93
C GLN A 135 14.04 -2.49 1.00
N VAL A 136 12.81 -2.01 1.04
CA VAL A 136 11.73 -2.54 0.20
C VAL A 136 12.02 -2.26 -1.27
N ILE A 137 12.41 -1.04 -1.60
CA ILE A 137 12.76 -0.66 -2.98
C ILE A 137 13.96 -1.48 -3.46
N ALA A 138 15.00 -1.60 -2.64
CA ALA A 138 16.20 -2.39 -2.99
C ALA A 138 15.84 -3.84 -3.31
N HIS A 139 14.98 -4.46 -2.50
CA HIS A 139 14.51 -5.82 -2.71
C HIS A 139 13.67 -5.95 -3.99
N VAL A 140 12.74 -5.03 -4.22
CA VAL A 140 11.91 -5.00 -5.42
C VAL A 140 12.74 -4.85 -6.67
N MET A 141 13.71 -3.94 -6.68
CA MET A 141 14.60 -3.73 -7.81
C MET A 141 15.47 -4.94 -8.11
N LYS A 142 15.94 -5.63 -7.08
CA LYS A 142 16.70 -6.87 -7.23
C LYS A 142 15.88 -8.00 -7.86
N ASN A 143 14.56 -7.99 -7.65
CA ASN A 143 13.64 -9.01 -8.13
C ASN A 143 12.69 -8.49 -9.23
N ILE A 144 13.01 -7.38 -9.86
CA ILE A 144 12.12 -6.72 -10.83
C ILE A 144 11.71 -7.63 -11.99
N GLY A 145 12.59 -8.52 -12.41
CA GLY A 145 12.29 -9.47 -13.47
C GLY A 145 11.26 -10.55 -13.12
N LYS A 146 10.91 -10.69 -11.84
CA LYS A 146 9.90 -11.63 -11.33
C LYS A 146 8.56 -10.97 -11.04
N LEU A 147 8.49 -9.64 -11.13
CA LEU A 147 7.25 -8.92 -10.88
C LEU A 147 6.33 -8.98 -12.09
N ARG A 148 5.06 -9.12 -11.79
CA ARG A 148 3.98 -9.15 -12.77
C ARG A 148 3.39 -7.76 -13.05
N VAL A 149 3.73 -6.77 -12.23
CA VAL A 149 3.15 -5.42 -12.29
C VAL A 149 4.25 -4.37 -12.39
N PRO A 150 3.98 -3.21 -13.01
CA PRO A 150 4.91 -2.10 -13.00
C PRO A 150 5.07 -1.51 -11.60
N VAL A 151 6.22 -0.87 -11.37
CA VAL A 151 6.55 -0.20 -10.11
C VAL A 151 6.70 1.29 -10.37
N THR A 152 6.01 2.10 -9.58
CA THR A 152 6.23 3.54 -9.55
C THR A 152 6.97 3.89 -8.26
N ILE A 153 8.10 4.55 -8.37
CA ILE A 153 8.89 5.01 -7.23
C ILE A 153 8.76 6.51 -7.12
N VAL A 154 8.15 6.97 -6.03
CA VAL A 154 7.94 8.39 -5.75
C VAL A 154 9.11 8.90 -4.91
N PRO A 155 9.82 9.95 -5.34
CA PRO A 155 10.83 10.56 -4.49
C PRO A 155 10.23 11.08 -3.17
N GLY A 156 10.84 10.71 -2.04
CA GLY A 156 10.33 11.05 -0.72
C GLY A 156 10.44 12.53 -0.33
N ASN A 157 11.11 13.34 -1.13
CA ASN A 157 11.25 14.78 -0.93
C ASN A 157 10.27 15.65 -1.74
N LEU A 158 9.36 15.03 -2.49
CA LEU A 158 8.36 15.79 -3.22
C LEU A 158 7.34 16.41 -2.27
N THR A 159 6.96 17.65 -2.54
CA THR A 159 5.89 18.32 -1.82
C THR A 159 4.52 17.83 -2.31
N ASP A 160 3.48 18.10 -1.54
CA ASP A 160 2.11 17.75 -1.91
C ASP A 160 1.71 18.33 -3.27
N ASP A 161 2.05 19.61 -3.51
CA ASP A 161 1.75 20.27 -4.78
C ASP A 161 2.48 19.64 -5.96
N GLN A 162 3.74 19.24 -5.76
CA GLN A 162 4.51 18.53 -6.78
C GLN A 162 3.91 17.16 -7.09
N ILE A 163 3.51 16.41 -6.07
CA ILE A 163 2.86 15.11 -6.24
C ILE A 163 1.54 15.27 -7.00
N ASP A 164 0.72 16.23 -6.61
CA ASP A 164 -0.56 16.50 -7.25
C ASP A 164 -0.40 16.86 -8.73
N ALA A 165 0.63 17.61 -9.07
CA ALA A 165 0.93 17.99 -10.45
C ALA A 165 1.43 16.80 -11.30
N LEU A 166 2.12 15.84 -10.69
CA LEU A 166 2.73 14.71 -11.38
C LEU A 166 1.85 13.45 -11.41
N SER A 167 0.86 13.39 -10.58
CA SER A 167 -0.05 12.22 -10.48
C SER A 167 -1.37 12.38 -11.30
#